data_89dadb7e83f039118b25468913659d3f
#
_entry.id   89dadb7e83f039118b25468913659d3f
#
_cell.length_a   1.000
_cell.length_b   1.000
_cell.length_c   1.000
_cell.angle_alpha   90.00
_cell.angle_beta   90.00
_cell.angle_gamma   90.00
#
_symmetry.space_group_name_H-M   'P 1'
#
loop_
_entity.id
_entity.type
_entity.pdbx_description
1 polymer ?
#
loop_
_entity_poly.entity_id
_entity_poly.type
_entity_poly.pdbx_seq_one_letter_code
_entity_poly.pdbx_strand_id
1 'polypeptide(L)'
;MIDRDGFRPNVGIILLGDNGKVFWAKRIRDAGWQFPQGGINPDETPEQAMYRELYEEVGLTPDQVRILGVTPGWLRYRLPKRLQRTHSKPLCVGQKQVWFLLRLMADEQSVNLHATNHPEFGRWRWVHYWYPVNHVVPFKRNVYQQALKKLEPFARKHWASLGMKPPPRLRRSRSVYSTHPGAKTRRRKKYRSNQKAGNHNPPNRPGVKAKSAPENATGRSEKN
;
A
#
# COMPACT_ATOMS: atom_id res chain seq x y z
N MET A 1 -12.10 1.35 13.84
CA MET A 1 -11.86 0.17 14.73
C MET A 1 -10.79 -0.71 14.10
N ILE A 2 -9.96 -1.43 14.87
CA ILE A 2 -8.98 -2.42 14.36
C ILE A 2 -9.51 -3.77 14.78
N ASP A 3 -9.48 -4.79 13.89
CA ASP A 3 -9.97 -6.13 14.21
C ASP A 3 -8.95 -6.94 15.06
N ARG A 4 -9.34 -8.16 15.46
CA ARG A 4 -8.52 -9.05 16.30
C ARG A 4 -7.19 -9.45 15.63
N ASP A 5 -7.13 -9.43 14.32
CA ASP A 5 -5.93 -9.74 13.51
C ASP A 5 -5.04 -8.51 13.30
N GLY A 6 -5.41 -7.35 13.84
CA GLY A 6 -4.68 -6.08 13.71
C GLY A 6 -4.93 -5.34 12.38
N PHE A 7 -6.00 -5.68 11.64
CA PHE A 7 -6.34 -4.99 10.40
C PHE A 7 -7.42 -3.93 10.61
N ARG A 8 -7.21 -2.73 10.03
CA ARG A 8 -8.24 -1.69 9.98
C ARG A 8 -9.18 -1.95 8.80
N PRO A 9 -10.51 -2.04 9.04
CA PRO A 9 -11.50 -2.09 7.96
C PRO A 9 -11.47 -0.83 7.12
N ASN A 10 -11.59 -0.99 5.80
CA ASN A 10 -11.42 0.07 4.84
C ASN A 10 -12.21 -0.24 3.56
N VAL A 11 -12.53 0.77 2.77
CA VAL A 11 -13.08 0.63 1.43
C VAL A 11 -12.08 1.13 0.39
N GLY A 12 -12.10 0.54 -0.80
CA GLY A 12 -11.38 1.04 -1.96
C GLY A 12 -12.34 1.27 -3.12
N ILE A 13 -12.10 2.32 -3.89
CA ILE A 13 -13.01 2.78 -4.94
C ILE A 13 -12.28 2.78 -6.28
N ILE A 14 -12.81 2.04 -7.25
CA ILE A 14 -12.36 2.07 -8.64
C ILE A 14 -13.46 2.75 -9.44
N LEU A 15 -13.24 4.02 -9.85
CA LEU A 15 -14.19 4.77 -10.65
C LEU A 15 -13.84 4.63 -12.13
N LEU A 16 -14.81 4.12 -12.92
CA LEU A 16 -14.72 4.02 -14.39
C LEU A 16 -15.36 5.26 -15.03
N GLY A 17 -14.64 5.87 -15.96
CA GLY A 17 -15.19 6.87 -16.88
C GLY A 17 -15.74 6.22 -18.14
N ASP A 18 -16.54 6.97 -18.88
CA ASP A 18 -17.12 6.53 -20.17
C ASP A 18 -16.07 6.32 -21.28
N ASN A 19 -14.85 6.81 -21.06
CA ASN A 19 -13.68 6.51 -21.91
C ASN A 19 -13.06 5.13 -21.64
N GLY A 20 -13.68 4.30 -20.75
CA GLY A 20 -13.20 2.97 -20.38
C GLY A 20 -11.96 2.94 -19.49
N LYS A 21 -11.50 4.09 -19.02
CA LYS A 21 -10.33 4.25 -18.13
C LYS A 21 -10.79 4.36 -16.68
N VAL A 22 -9.84 4.24 -15.76
CA VAL A 22 -10.09 4.37 -14.32
C VAL A 22 -9.47 5.65 -13.78
N PHE A 23 -10.17 6.26 -12.83
CA PHE A 23 -9.68 7.40 -12.06
C PHE A 23 -8.43 7.05 -11.27
N TRP A 24 -7.41 7.91 -11.32
CA TRP A 24 -6.15 7.70 -10.64
C TRP A 24 -5.64 9.02 -10.07
N ALA A 25 -5.50 9.12 -8.75
CA ALA A 25 -5.24 10.37 -8.07
C ALA A 25 -3.89 10.42 -7.36
N LYS A 26 -3.28 11.59 -7.33
CA LYS A 26 -2.01 11.88 -6.66
C LYS A 26 -2.27 12.48 -5.29
N ARG A 27 -1.72 11.87 -4.26
CA ARG A 27 -1.80 12.38 -2.90
C ARG A 27 -1.03 13.70 -2.72
N ILE A 28 -1.55 14.59 -1.90
CA ILE A 28 -0.91 15.87 -1.57
C ILE A 28 0.31 15.64 -0.68
N ARG A 29 0.17 14.80 0.36
CA ARG A 29 1.17 14.63 1.42
C ARG A 29 2.38 13.79 1.04
N ASP A 30 2.28 13.01 -0.01
CA ASP A 30 3.37 12.17 -0.50
C ASP A 30 3.33 12.08 -2.03
N ALA A 31 4.39 11.56 -2.64
CA ALA A 31 4.46 11.43 -4.09
C ALA A 31 3.60 10.29 -4.66
N GLY A 32 2.85 9.58 -3.79
CA GLY A 32 2.12 8.39 -4.17
C GLY A 32 0.86 8.70 -4.98
N TRP A 33 0.58 7.80 -5.91
CA TRP A 33 -0.67 7.76 -6.64
C TRP A 33 -1.49 6.57 -6.14
N GLN A 34 -2.81 6.74 -6.01
CA GLN A 34 -3.69 5.67 -5.57
C GLN A 34 -5.13 5.85 -6.05
N PHE A 35 -5.93 4.80 -5.90
CA PHE A 35 -7.38 4.88 -5.95
C PHE A 35 -7.91 5.54 -4.68
N PRO A 36 -9.07 6.22 -4.73
CA PRO A 36 -9.78 6.68 -3.55
C PRO A 36 -10.06 5.53 -2.59
N GLN A 37 -9.86 5.78 -1.30
CA GLN A 37 -9.99 4.75 -0.28
C GLN A 37 -10.02 5.34 1.13
N GLY A 38 -10.82 4.81 2.03
CA GLY A 38 -10.80 5.26 3.42
C GLY A 38 -11.33 4.27 4.43
N GLY A 39 -11.29 4.64 5.70
CA GLY A 39 -11.67 3.78 6.81
C GLY A 39 -13.20 3.65 6.94
N ILE A 40 -13.65 2.49 7.38
CA ILE A 40 -15.04 2.27 7.76
C ILE A 40 -15.18 2.64 9.23
N ASN A 41 -16.13 3.51 9.56
CA ASN A 41 -16.48 3.88 10.92
C ASN A 41 -17.29 2.76 11.61
N PRO A 42 -17.38 2.74 12.96
CA PRO A 42 -18.07 1.66 13.69
C PRO A 42 -19.50 1.42 13.23
N ASP A 43 -20.25 2.47 12.93
CA ASP A 43 -21.68 2.42 12.61
C ASP A 43 -21.96 2.55 11.12
N GLU A 44 -20.92 2.41 10.28
CA GLU A 44 -21.04 2.44 8.82
C GLU A 44 -21.05 1.06 8.20
N THR A 45 -21.91 0.87 7.23
CA THR A 45 -21.74 -0.22 6.26
C THR A 45 -20.59 0.10 5.28
N PRO A 46 -19.98 -0.91 4.63
CA PRO A 46 -18.97 -0.65 3.61
C PRO A 46 -19.45 0.26 2.46
N GLU A 47 -20.74 0.19 2.11
CA GLU A 47 -21.32 1.03 1.07
C GLU A 47 -21.46 2.49 1.51
N GLN A 48 -21.93 2.73 2.74
CA GLN A 48 -21.99 4.07 3.32
C GLN A 48 -20.58 4.70 3.40
N ALA A 49 -19.59 3.95 3.90
CA ALA A 49 -18.22 4.39 3.93
C ALA A 49 -17.69 4.72 2.52
N MET A 50 -18.03 3.91 1.52
CA MET A 50 -17.63 4.14 0.12
C MET A 50 -18.19 5.47 -0.41
N TYR A 51 -19.47 5.77 -0.18
CA TYR A 51 -20.05 7.04 -0.64
C TYR A 51 -19.50 8.24 0.12
N ARG A 52 -19.27 8.13 1.42
CA ARG A 52 -18.62 9.19 2.21
C ARG A 52 -17.20 9.47 1.72
N GLU A 53 -16.37 8.45 1.57
CA GLU A 53 -14.99 8.60 1.07
C GLU A 53 -14.95 9.11 -0.38
N LEU A 54 -15.91 8.68 -1.22
CA LEU A 54 -16.06 9.20 -2.58
C LEU A 54 -16.30 10.71 -2.58
N TYR A 55 -17.19 11.19 -1.72
CA TYR A 55 -17.45 12.61 -1.58
C TYR A 55 -16.24 13.36 -1.00
N GLU A 56 -15.66 12.84 0.09
CA GLU A 56 -14.54 13.49 0.77
C GLU A 56 -13.30 13.63 -0.12
N GLU A 57 -12.99 12.62 -0.93
CA GLU A 57 -11.76 12.56 -1.73
C GLU A 57 -11.93 13.01 -3.19
N VAL A 58 -13.16 12.90 -3.75
CA VAL A 58 -13.43 13.11 -5.19
C VAL A 58 -14.54 14.15 -5.42
N GLY A 59 -15.34 14.48 -4.40
CA GLY A 59 -16.44 15.43 -4.48
C GLY A 59 -17.69 14.92 -5.19
N LEU A 60 -17.80 13.62 -5.43
CA LEU A 60 -18.94 13.02 -6.13
C LEU A 60 -19.97 12.51 -5.15
N THR A 61 -21.25 12.75 -5.47
CA THR A 61 -22.43 12.32 -4.72
C THR A 61 -22.97 10.97 -5.24
N PRO A 62 -23.82 10.25 -4.46
CA PRO A 62 -24.34 8.93 -4.86
C PRO A 62 -25.11 8.91 -6.19
N ASP A 63 -25.83 9.98 -6.52
CA ASP A 63 -26.56 10.15 -7.77
C ASP A 63 -25.65 10.31 -9.01
N GLN A 64 -24.41 10.72 -8.80
CA GLN A 64 -23.41 10.92 -9.86
C GLN A 64 -22.63 9.65 -10.20
N VAL A 65 -22.89 8.54 -9.51
CA VAL A 65 -22.19 7.27 -9.74
C VAL A 65 -23.17 6.08 -9.71
N ARG A 66 -22.76 4.99 -10.34
CA ARG A 66 -23.48 3.71 -10.29
C ARG A 66 -22.52 2.59 -9.86
N ILE A 67 -22.90 1.80 -8.87
CA ILE A 67 -22.17 0.59 -8.49
C ILE A 67 -22.32 -0.45 -9.61
N LEU A 68 -21.20 -0.88 -10.17
CA LEU A 68 -21.14 -1.97 -11.16
C LEU A 68 -20.80 -3.31 -10.49
N GLY A 69 -20.05 -3.31 -9.42
CA GLY A 69 -19.66 -4.50 -8.71
C GLY A 69 -18.91 -4.24 -7.42
N VAL A 70 -18.90 -5.25 -6.56
CA VAL A 70 -18.21 -5.24 -5.26
C VAL A 70 -17.41 -6.53 -5.11
N THR A 71 -16.25 -6.47 -4.45
CA THR A 71 -15.48 -7.69 -4.20
C THR A 71 -16.20 -8.60 -3.20
N PRO A 72 -16.23 -9.92 -3.43
CA PRO A 72 -16.83 -10.86 -2.48
C PRO A 72 -15.89 -11.02 -1.26
N GLY A 73 -16.03 -10.13 -0.27
CA GLY A 73 -15.29 -10.16 0.98
C GLY A 73 -13.99 -9.33 0.98
N TRP A 74 -13.24 -9.52 2.04
CA TRP A 74 -12.11 -8.68 2.40
C TRP A 74 -10.82 -9.05 1.66
N LEU A 75 -10.17 -8.05 1.08
CA LEU A 75 -8.81 -8.14 0.58
C LEU A 75 -7.86 -7.47 1.58
N ARG A 76 -6.75 -8.12 1.91
CA ARG A 76 -5.84 -7.66 2.97
C ARG A 76 -4.47 -7.31 2.41
N TYR A 77 -3.85 -6.29 3.02
CA TYR A 77 -2.43 -6.03 2.87
C TYR A 77 -1.81 -5.60 4.21
N ARG A 78 -0.53 -5.87 4.38
CA ARG A 78 0.23 -5.46 5.57
C ARG A 78 1.01 -4.19 5.30
N LEU A 79 1.06 -3.32 6.29
CA LEU A 79 1.93 -2.14 6.26
C LEU A 79 3.38 -2.56 6.53
N PRO A 80 4.37 -2.02 5.81
CA PRO A 80 5.76 -2.13 6.21
C PRO A 80 5.97 -1.66 7.65
N LYS A 81 6.86 -2.31 8.41
CA LYS A 81 7.09 -2.00 9.83
C LYS A 81 7.29 -0.50 10.09
N ARG A 82 8.04 0.19 9.22
CA ARG A 82 8.27 1.65 9.31
C ARG A 82 7.03 2.52 9.19
N LEU A 83 5.92 2.00 8.64
CA LEU A 83 4.64 2.71 8.49
C LEU A 83 3.61 2.30 9.54
N GLN A 84 3.93 1.36 10.42
CA GLN A 84 3.09 0.97 11.53
C GLN A 84 3.30 1.96 12.68
N ARG A 85 2.20 2.50 13.23
CA ARG A 85 2.25 3.39 14.40
C ARG A 85 2.41 2.53 15.66
N THR A 86 3.64 2.32 16.11
CA THR A 86 3.98 1.44 17.24
C THR A 86 3.38 1.88 18.57
N HIS A 87 3.06 3.16 18.73
CA HIS A 87 2.45 3.72 19.95
C HIS A 87 0.91 3.64 19.99
N SER A 88 0.25 3.19 18.91
CA SER A 88 -1.21 3.02 18.91
C SER A 88 -1.61 1.64 19.48
N LYS A 89 -2.60 1.65 20.35
CA LYS A 89 -3.22 0.40 20.88
C LYS A 89 -4.70 0.37 20.47
N PRO A 90 -5.17 -0.68 19.79
CA PRO A 90 -4.40 -1.82 19.27
C PRO A 90 -3.49 -1.44 18.10
N LEU A 91 -2.42 -2.22 17.90
CA LEU A 91 -1.47 -2.01 16.79
C LEU A 91 -2.14 -2.29 15.43
N CYS A 92 -2.09 -1.31 14.54
CA CYS A 92 -2.55 -1.49 13.15
C CYS A 92 -1.43 -2.10 12.28
N VAL A 93 -1.53 -3.38 11.97
CA VAL A 93 -0.54 -4.10 11.14
C VAL A 93 -0.83 -3.98 9.64
N GLY A 94 -2.04 -3.55 9.27
CA GLY A 94 -2.46 -3.46 7.87
C GLY A 94 -3.90 -3.02 7.70
N GLN A 95 -4.41 -3.14 6.49
CA GLN A 95 -5.81 -2.87 6.17
C GLN A 95 -6.46 -4.09 5.54
N LYS A 96 -7.74 -4.29 5.83
CA LYS A 96 -8.65 -5.18 5.09
C LYS A 96 -9.67 -4.32 4.35
N GLN A 97 -9.83 -4.57 3.05
CA GLN A 97 -10.58 -3.69 2.17
C GLN A 97 -11.68 -4.45 1.41
N VAL A 98 -12.88 -3.87 1.36
CA VAL A 98 -13.90 -4.18 0.38
C VAL A 98 -13.74 -3.16 -0.76
N TRP A 99 -13.73 -3.64 -2.01
CA TRP A 99 -13.52 -2.80 -3.18
C TRP A 99 -14.79 -2.68 -3.99
N PHE A 100 -15.09 -1.45 -4.37
CA PHE A 100 -16.23 -1.09 -5.21
C PHE A 100 -15.74 -0.67 -6.60
N LEU A 101 -16.41 -1.14 -7.62
CA LEU A 101 -16.29 -0.65 -8.99
C LEU A 101 -17.50 0.22 -9.29
N LEU A 102 -17.25 1.49 -9.54
CA LEU A 102 -18.29 2.48 -9.85
C LEU A 102 -18.16 2.92 -11.30
N ARG A 103 -19.28 3.28 -11.93
CA ARG A 103 -19.32 4.06 -13.16
C ARG A 103 -19.60 5.51 -12.81
N LEU A 104 -18.87 6.46 -13.39
CA LEU A 104 -19.22 7.87 -13.37
C LEU A 104 -20.46 8.08 -14.28
N MET A 105 -21.49 8.71 -13.73
CA MET A 105 -22.75 9.01 -14.44
C MET A 105 -22.86 10.48 -14.81
N ALA A 106 -22.08 11.34 -14.16
CA ALA A 106 -21.97 12.76 -14.41
C ALA A 106 -20.78 13.08 -15.33
N ASP A 107 -20.68 14.34 -15.76
CA ASP A 107 -19.48 14.85 -16.47
C ASP A 107 -18.24 14.74 -15.60
N GLU A 108 -17.07 14.52 -16.21
CA GLU A 108 -15.79 14.47 -15.48
C GLU A 108 -15.43 15.79 -14.77
N GLN A 109 -16.00 16.90 -15.19
CA GLN A 109 -15.88 18.22 -14.55
C GLN A 109 -16.56 18.26 -13.17
N SER A 110 -17.45 17.31 -12.86
CA SER A 110 -18.04 17.15 -11.54
C SER A 110 -17.04 16.69 -10.49
N VAL A 111 -15.86 16.19 -10.90
CA VAL A 111 -14.80 15.80 -9.98
C VAL A 111 -14.23 17.04 -9.29
N ASN A 112 -14.37 17.10 -7.97
CA ASN A 112 -13.89 18.18 -7.14
C ASN A 112 -13.02 17.66 -5.99
N LEU A 113 -11.70 17.75 -6.13
CA LEU A 113 -10.76 17.30 -5.08
C LEU A 113 -10.73 18.23 -3.84
N HIS A 114 -11.42 19.34 -3.90
CA HIS A 114 -11.50 20.35 -2.83
C HIS A 114 -12.93 20.46 -2.27
N ALA A 115 -13.73 19.41 -2.35
CA ALA A 115 -15.09 19.38 -1.80
C ALA A 115 -15.11 19.50 -0.27
N THR A 116 -14.00 19.19 0.40
CA THR A 116 -13.85 19.30 1.86
C THR A 116 -12.63 20.15 2.23
N ASN A 117 -12.58 20.59 3.50
CA ASN A 117 -11.46 21.39 4.03
C ASN A 117 -10.15 20.60 4.20
N HIS A 118 -10.18 19.27 3.99
CA HIS A 118 -9.03 18.38 4.18
C HIS A 118 -8.78 17.53 2.94
N PRO A 119 -8.45 18.13 1.78
CA PRO A 119 -8.23 17.40 0.55
C PRO A 119 -7.07 16.41 0.68
N GLU A 120 -7.28 15.17 0.24
CA GLU A 120 -6.22 14.14 0.21
C GLU A 120 -5.46 14.15 -1.13
N PHE A 121 -6.12 14.51 -2.21
CA PHE A 121 -5.57 14.51 -3.56
C PHE A 121 -5.38 15.93 -4.11
N GLY A 122 -4.23 16.15 -4.79
CA GLY A 122 -3.93 17.43 -5.42
C GLY A 122 -4.15 17.45 -6.94
N ARG A 123 -4.23 16.29 -7.56
CA ARG A 123 -4.52 16.14 -8.99
C ARG A 123 -4.93 14.71 -9.31
N TRP A 124 -5.59 14.52 -10.44
CA TRP A 124 -6.03 13.22 -10.92
C TRP A 124 -5.88 13.10 -12.44
N ARG A 125 -6.07 11.88 -12.95
CA ARG A 125 -6.09 11.58 -14.38
C ARG A 125 -6.79 10.25 -14.64
N TRP A 126 -7.26 10.06 -15.87
CA TRP A 126 -7.70 8.77 -16.36
C TRP A 126 -6.51 7.90 -16.78
N VAL A 127 -6.49 6.65 -16.37
CA VAL A 127 -5.46 5.68 -16.75
C VAL A 127 -6.10 4.36 -17.19
N HIS A 128 -5.37 3.55 -17.96
CA HIS A 128 -5.84 2.23 -18.33
C HIS A 128 -6.09 1.36 -17.10
N TYR A 129 -7.10 0.48 -17.17
CA TYR A 129 -7.60 -0.34 -16.06
C TYR A 129 -6.50 -1.05 -15.24
N TRP A 130 -5.48 -1.61 -15.90
CA TRP A 130 -4.39 -2.32 -15.25
C TRP A 130 -3.18 -1.46 -14.86
N TYR A 131 -3.16 -0.20 -15.29
CA TYR A 131 -2.05 0.73 -14.99
C TYR A 131 -1.74 0.85 -13.49
N PRO A 132 -2.72 0.94 -12.58
CA PRO A 132 -2.50 1.13 -11.14
C PRO A 132 -1.69 0.01 -10.48
N VAL A 133 -1.76 -1.22 -10.98
CA VAL A 133 -1.03 -2.37 -10.39
C VAL A 133 0.48 -2.14 -10.36
N ASN A 134 1.02 -1.53 -11.41
CA ASN A 134 2.47 -1.31 -11.52
C ASN A 134 2.92 0.06 -10.96
N HIS A 135 1.97 0.97 -10.68
CA HIS A 135 2.26 2.35 -10.30
C HIS A 135 1.85 2.70 -8.87
N VAL A 136 1.16 1.80 -8.17
CA VAL A 136 0.91 1.94 -6.73
C VAL A 136 2.15 1.56 -5.93
N VAL A 137 2.25 2.08 -4.70
CA VAL A 137 3.33 1.70 -3.77
C VAL A 137 3.43 0.16 -3.62
N PRO A 138 4.65 -0.41 -3.56
CA PRO A 138 4.87 -1.85 -3.69
C PRO A 138 4.04 -2.73 -2.75
N PHE A 139 3.85 -2.33 -1.50
CA PHE A 139 3.12 -3.10 -0.50
C PHE A 139 1.60 -3.17 -0.76
N LYS A 140 1.03 -2.27 -1.58
CA LYS A 140 -0.37 -2.31 -2.03
C LYS A 140 -0.57 -3.06 -3.36
N ARG A 141 0.49 -3.40 -4.09
CA ARG A 141 0.40 -3.97 -5.44
C ARG A 141 -0.47 -5.23 -5.50
N ASN A 142 -0.29 -6.14 -4.54
CA ASN A 142 -1.05 -7.39 -4.51
C ASN A 142 -2.55 -7.17 -4.28
N VAL A 143 -2.94 -6.30 -3.36
CA VAL A 143 -4.36 -6.02 -3.10
C VAL A 143 -5.02 -5.33 -4.30
N TYR A 144 -4.32 -4.41 -4.98
CA TYR A 144 -4.79 -3.78 -6.22
C TYR A 144 -4.99 -4.79 -7.34
N GLN A 145 -4.03 -5.70 -7.54
CA GLN A 145 -4.14 -6.76 -8.55
C GLN A 145 -5.33 -7.67 -8.27
N GLN A 146 -5.56 -8.05 -7.01
CA GLN A 146 -6.69 -8.89 -6.62
C GLN A 146 -8.02 -8.16 -6.82
N ALA A 147 -8.13 -6.90 -6.40
CA ALA A 147 -9.33 -6.09 -6.56
C ALA A 147 -9.71 -5.94 -8.04
N LEU A 148 -8.77 -5.48 -8.87
CA LEU A 148 -8.99 -5.31 -10.31
C LEU A 148 -9.32 -6.64 -10.99
N LYS A 149 -8.68 -7.77 -10.61
CA LYS A 149 -9.00 -9.09 -11.17
C LYS A 149 -10.41 -9.55 -10.82
N LYS A 150 -10.85 -9.33 -9.57
CA LYS A 150 -12.19 -9.73 -9.11
C LYS A 150 -13.29 -8.86 -9.73
N LEU A 151 -13.00 -7.59 -10.00
CA LEU A 151 -13.94 -6.62 -10.56
C LEU A 151 -13.90 -6.54 -12.11
N GLU A 152 -12.88 -7.15 -12.76
CA GLU A 152 -12.76 -7.18 -14.22
C GLU A 152 -14.05 -7.70 -14.93
N PRO A 153 -14.75 -8.75 -14.48
CA PRO A 153 -15.96 -9.21 -15.16
C PRO A 153 -17.04 -8.13 -15.27
N PHE A 154 -17.21 -7.33 -14.22
CA PHE A 154 -18.17 -6.21 -14.20
C PHE A 154 -17.71 -5.08 -15.12
N ALA A 155 -16.41 -4.74 -15.09
CA ALA A 155 -15.84 -3.76 -16.01
C ALA A 155 -16.00 -4.19 -17.48
N ARG A 156 -15.76 -5.47 -17.80
CA ARG A 156 -15.95 -6.02 -19.16
C ARG A 156 -17.39 -5.92 -19.64
N LYS A 157 -18.36 -6.23 -18.77
CA LYS A 157 -19.79 -6.07 -19.10
C LYS A 157 -20.10 -4.60 -19.43
N HIS A 158 -19.55 -3.68 -18.66
CA HIS A 158 -19.72 -2.25 -18.91
C HIS A 158 -19.07 -1.81 -20.22
N TRP A 159 -17.79 -2.17 -20.49
CA TRP A 159 -17.14 -1.85 -21.77
C TRP A 159 -17.93 -2.42 -22.96
N ALA A 160 -18.43 -3.64 -22.86
CA ALA A 160 -19.23 -4.23 -23.91
C ALA A 160 -20.52 -3.45 -24.17
N SER A 161 -21.20 -2.91 -23.13
CA SER A 161 -22.39 -2.07 -23.30
C SER A 161 -22.10 -0.72 -23.95
N LEU A 162 -20.83 -0.26 -23.94
CA LEU A 162 -20.35 0.93 -24.63
C LEU A 162 -19.74 0.63 -26.01
N GLY A 163 -19.79 -0.63 -26.49
CA GLY A 163 -19.15 -1.05 -27.74
C GLY A 163 -17.60 -1.04 -27.67
N MET A 164 -17.02 -0.96 -26.50
CA MET A 164 -15.59 -0.84 -26.30
C MET A 164 -14.90 -2.21 -26.16
N LYS A 165 -13.71 -2.32 -26.74
CA LYS A 165 -12.84 -3.49 -26.50
C LYS A 165 -12.20 -3.38 -25.11
N PRO A 166 -12.21 -4.45 -24.29
CA PRO A 166 -11.53 -4.44 -23.00
C PRO A 166 -10.02 -4.26 -23.17
N PRO A 167 -9.36 -3.53 -22.25
CA PRO A 167 -7.92 -3.37 -22.29
C PRO A 167 -7.20 -4.73 -22.16
N PRO A 168 -6.02 -4.89 -22.77
CA PRO A 168 -5.26 -6.12 -22.66
C PRO A 168 -4.92 -6.41 -21.20
N ARG A 169 -5.06 -7.67 -20.78
CA ARG A 169 -4.65 -8.10 -19.43
C ARG A 169 -3.15 -7.90 -19.25
N LEU A 170 -2.76 -7.59 -18.01
CA LEU A 170 -1.34 -7.65 -17.63
C LEU A 170 -0.77 -9.00 -18.07
N ARG A 171 0.19 -8.99 -18.99
CA ARG A 171 0.99 -10.18 -19.26
C ARG A 171 1.63 -10.59 -17.93
N ARG A 172 1.42 -11.83 -17.48
CA ARG A 172 2.22 -12.41 -16.42
C ARG A 172 3.68 -12.24 -16.86
N SER A 173 4.46 -11.43 -16.15
CA SER A 173 5.91 -11.50 -16.30
C SER A 173 6.28 -12.95 -16.05
N ARG A 174 6.76 -13.67 -17.07
CA ARG A 174 7.39 -14.96 -16.89
C ARG A 174 8.47 -14.72 -15.84
N SER A 175 8.32 -15.36 -14.69
CA SER A 175 9.39 -15.42 -13.69
C SER A 175 10.66 -15.88 -14.42
N VAL A 176 11.66 -15.01 -14.50
CA VAL A 176 12.97 -15.30 -15.06
C VAL A 176 13.80 -16.04 -13.98
N TYR A 177 13.16 -16.98 -13.29
CA TYR A 177 13.87 -18.05 -12.62
C TYR A 177 13.88 -19.24 -13.59
N SER A 178 14.68 -19.11 -14.63
CA SER A 178 15.19 -20.23 -15.38
C SER A 178 16.02 -21.08 -14.40
N THR A 179 15.45 -22.17 -13.94
CA THR A 179 16.22 -23.26 -13.38
C THR A 179 17.20 -23.70 -14.46
N HIS A 180 18.47 -23.42 -14.29
CA HIS A 180 19.52 -24.01 -15.10
C HIS A 180 19.57 -25.52 -14.79
N PRO A 181 19.27 -26.40 -15.74
CA PRO A 181 19.59 -27.80 -15.60
C PRO A 181 21.06 -27.98 -16.00
N GLY A 182 21.91 -28.34 -15.06
CA GLY A 182 23.23 -28.88 -15.39
C GLY A 182 24.43 -28.21 -14.74
N ALA A 183 24.58 -28.30 -13.44
CA ALA A 183 25.89 -28.20 -12.81
C ALA A 183 26.38 -29.63 -12.51
N LYS A 184 27.23 -30.15 -13.41
CA LYS A 184 27.97 -31.43 -13.23
C LYS A 184 28.81 -31.32 -11.94
N THR A 185 28.59 -32.27 -11.05
CA THR A 185 29.39 -32.55 -9.86
C THR A 185 30.87 -32.60 -10.17
N ARG A 186 31.63 -31.61 -9.76
CA ARG A 186 33.09 -31.70 -9.73
C ARG A 186 33.55 -32.37 -8.44
N ARG A 187 34.17 -33.53 -8.60
CA ARG A 187 34.86 -34.37 -7.64
C ARG A 187 35.68 -33.57 -6.62
N ARG A 188 35.40 -33.76 -5.36
CA ARG A 188 36.18 -33.31 -4.20
C ARG A 188 37.54 -34.02 -4.19
N LYS A 189 38.64 -33.31 -4.48
CA LYS A 189 39.98 -33.76 -4.15
C LYS A 189 40.26 -33.50 -2.67
N LYS A 190 40.52 -34.57 -1.92
CA LYS A 190 41.02 -34.55 -0.55
C LYS A 190 42.37 -33.84 -0.53
N TYR A 191 42.53 -32.80 0.26
CA TYR A 191 43.84 -32.30 0.68
C TYR A 191 44.10 -32.79 2.09
N ARG A 192 45.23 -33.50 2.20
CA ARG A 192 45.83 -34.01 3.46
C ARG A 192 46.44 -32.86 4.25
N SER A 193 46.16 -32.89 5.54
CA SER A 193 46.79 -32.09 6.58
C SER A 193 48.29 -32.29 6.66
N ASN A 194 49.05 -31.24 6.81
CA ASN A 194 50.37 -31.28 7.42
C ASN A 194 50.41 -30.23 8.55
N GLN A 195 50.51 -30.73 9.76
CA GLN A 195 50.77 -29.97 10.97
C GLN A 195 52.27 -29.60 10.97
N LYS A 196 52.60 -28.37 11.26
CA LYS A 196 53.85 -28.04 11.96
C LYS A 196 53.57 -26.93 12.97
N ALA A 197 53.96 -27.25 14.18
CA ALA A 197 53.92 -26.42 15.38
C ALA A 197 54.89 -25.22 15.27
N GLY A 198 54.48 -24.12 15.87
CA GLY A 198 55.34 -22.96 16.09
C GLY A 198 54.77 -22.11 17.21
N ASN A 199 55.37 -22.30 18.38
CA ASN A 199 55.24 -21.53 19.61
C ASN A 199 55.58 -20.06 19.37
N HIS A 200 54.76 -19.12 19.89
CA HIS A 200 55.32 -17.89 20.52
C HIS A 200 54.24 -17.18 21.37
N ASN A 201 54.69 -16.90 22.59
CA ASN A 201 53.99 -16.22 23.69
C ASN A 201 53.89 -14.68 23.46
N PRO A 202 52.96 -14.00 24.18
CA PRO A 202 52.68 -12.58 24.02
C PRO A 202 53.54 -11.68 24.94
N PRO A 203 53.58 -10.38 24.72
CA PRO A 203 53.87 -9.44 25.79
C PRO A 203 52.76 -8.42 26.06
N ASN A 204 52.40 -8.38 27.32
CA ASN A 204 52.20 -7.27 28.27
C ASN A 204 51.46 -5.98 27.87
N ARG A 205 50.50 -5.67 28.77
CA ARG A 205 49.89 -4.34 29.04
C ARG A 205 50.91 -3.31 29.59
N PRO A 206 50.57 -2.01 29.56
CA PRO A 206 49.95 -1.28 30.68
C PRO A 206 48.84 -0.32 30.21
N GLY A 207 47.78 0.01 30.92
CA GLY A 207 47.56 0.51 32.23
C GLY A 207 47.52 2.05 32.29
N VAL A 208 46.46 2.59 32.96
CA VAL A 208 46.31 3.98 33.45
C VAL A 208 45.27 4.79 32.67
N LYS A 209 44.30 5.44 33.24
CA LYS A 209 43.74 5.89 34.55
C LYS A 209 42.38 6.53 34.34
N ALA A 210 41.52 6.37 35.33
CA ALA A 210 40.27 7.13 35.55
C ALA A 210 40.54 8.59 35.93
N LYS A 211 39.62 9.49 35.55
CA LYS A 211 39.32 10.75 36.29
C LYS A 211 37.82 11.06 36.12
N SER A 212 37.08 10.92 37.16
CA SER A 212 36.37 11.80 38.10
C SER A 212 35.60 12.97 37.50
N ALA A 213 34.29 12.97 37.84
CA ALA A 213 33.36 14.06 37.73
C ALA A 213 33.73 15.28 38.58
N PRO A 214 33.05 16.40 38.41
CA PRO A 214 32.31 16.93 39.58
C PRO A 214 30.86 17.36 39.31
N GLU A 215 30.14 17.26 40.40
CA GLU A 215 28.80 17.81 40.73
C GLU A 215 28.78 19.36 40.83
N ASN A 216 27.53 19.79 41.02
CA ASN A 216 27.06 21.09 41.60
C ASN A 216 26.66 22.15 40.56
N ALA A 217 25.60 22.91 40.74
CA ALA A 217 24.61 23.12 41.80
C ALA A 217 23.54 24.06 41.28
N THR A 218 22.30 23.86 41.78
CA THR A 218 21.31 24.86 42.22
C THR A 218 21.14 26.20 41.50
N GLY A 219 19.88 26.55 41.22
CA GLY A 219 19.45 27.91 40.96
C GLY A 219 17.94 28.02 40.72
N ARG A 220 17.22 28.22 41.79
CA ARG A 220 15.82 28.67 41.98
C ARG A 220 15.56 30.05 41.36
N SER A 221 14.33 30.29 40.94
CA SER A 221 13.49 31.47 41.18
C SER A 221 12.53 31.67 40.00
N GLU A 222 11.26 31.46 40.15
CA GLU A 222 10.12 32.31 40.55
C GLU A 222 9.83 33.53 39.66
N LYS A 223 8.53 33.59 39.28
CA LYS A 223 7.62 34.71 38.97
C LYS A 223 7.79 35.43 37.61
N ASN A 224 6.81 35.41 36.77
CA ASN A 224 5.54 36.09 36.71
C ASN A 224 4.60 35.46 35.68
#